data_5972ce96615bced64d5e05b55226758e
#
_entry.id   5972ce96615bced64d5e05b55226758e
#
_cell.length_a   1.000
_cell.length_b   1.000
_cell.length_c   1.000
_cell.angle_alpha   90.00
_cell.angle_beta   90.00
_cell.angle_gamma   90.00
#
_symmetry.space_group_name_H-M   'P 1'
#
loop_
_entity.id
_entity.type
_entity.pdbx_description
1 polymer ?
#
loop_
_entity_poly.entity_id
_entity_poly.type
_entity_poly.pdbx_seq_one_letter_code
_entity_poly.pdbx_strand_id
1 'polypeptide(L)'
;MKRFDYSFLNNGLLPANLVNLTSSIASLKTMAGVRKDEYAQIFTELESIAKVQSVKSSNAIEGIVTSDERIHAIVNQNSAPLNHNEAEIAGYRDALNTIHLSYEHIDFRQSDILRLHEMMMSIAGYEYGGQYKTDD
;
A
#
# COMPACT_ATOMS: atom_id res chain seq x y z
N MET A 1 -5.40 4.62 25.14
CA MET A 1 -5.71 4.63 23.71
C MET A 1 -7.17 5.02 23.51
N LYS A 2 -7.46 6.10 22.77
CA LYS A 2 -8.85 6.47 22.45
C LYS A 2 -9.41 5.44 21.48
N ARG A 3 -10.35 4.60 21.93
CA ARG A 3 -11.13 3.75 21.01
C ARG A 3 -12.09 4.65 20.24
N PHE A 4 -12.01 4.63 18.93
CA PHE A 4 -12.99 5.30 18.08
C PHE A 4 -14.28 4.48 18.09
N ASP A 5 -15.39 5.13 18.41
CA ASP A 5 -16.70 4.48 18.48
C ASP A 5 -17.43 4.68 17.13
N TYR A 6 -17.63 3.60 16.39
CA TYR A 6 -18.38 3.56 15.14
C TYR A 6 -19.85 3.17 15.31
N SER A 7 -20.37 3.13 16.55
CA SER A 7 -21.73 2.66 16.85
C SER A 7 -22.81 3.50 16.11
N PHE A 8 -22.51 4.75 15.77
CA PHE A 8 -23.40 5.61 14.98
C PHE A 8 -23.78 5.00 13.62
N LEU A 9 -22.94 4.16 13.03
CA LEU A 9 -23.23 3.48 11.78
C LEU A 9 -24.35 2.44 11.89
N ASN A 10 -24.58 1.92 13.10
CA ASN A 10 -25.63 0.94 13.37
C ASN A 10 -27.05 1.56 13.29
N ASN A 11 -27.15 2.88 13.36
CA ASN A 11 -28.43 3.59 13.27
C ASN A 11 -28.96 3.76 11.85
N GLY A 12 -28.22 3.26 10.83
CA GLY A 12 -28.64 3.26 9.43
C GLY A 12 -28.74 4.64 8.77
N LEU A 13 -28.36 5.70 9.46
CA LEU A 13 -28.38 7.07 8.94
C LEU A 13 -27.00 7.46 8.46
N LEU A 14 -26.76 7.34 7.14
CA LEU A 14 -25.54 7.84 6.52
C LEU A 14 -25.73 9.30 6.11
N PRO A 15 -24.77 10.20 6.41
CA PRO A 15 -24.80 11.56 5.91
C PRO A 15 -24.88 11.60 4.38
N ALA A 16 -25.72 12.49 3.84
CA ALA A 16 -25.94 12.59 2.39
C ALA A 16 -24.64 12.84 1.59
N ASN A 17 -23.70 13.61 2.16
CA ASN A 17 -22.40 13.85 1.57
C ASN A 17 -21.57 12.55 1.45
N LEU A 18 -21.65 11.67 2.44
CA LEU A 18 -20.96 10.37 2.39
C LEU A 18 -21.55 9.47 1.30
N VAL A 19 -22.87 9.43 1.17
CA VAL A 19 -23.56 8.68 0.11
C VAL A 19 -23.17 9.23 -1.26
N ASN A 20 -23.13 10.55 -1.43
CA ASN A 20 -22.72 11.18 -2.69
C ASN A 20 -21.27 10.86 -3.04
N LEU A 21 -20.35 10.89 -2.06
CA LEU A 21 -18.94 10.54 -2.26
C LEU A 21 -18.78 9.07 -2.66
N THR A 22 -19.45 8.15 -1.99
CA THR A 22 -19.40 6.73 -2.35
C THR A 22 -19.95 6.46 -3.76
N SER A 23 -21.04 7.12 -4.15
CA SER A 23 -21.59 7.05 -5.51
C SER A 23 -20.60 7.59 -6.54
N SER A 24 -19.95 8.71 -6.26
CA SER A 24 -18.94 9.30 -7.14
C SER A 24 -17.73 8.37 -7.31
N ILE A 25 -17.24 7.78 -6.21
CA ILE A 25 -16.14 6.80 -6.23
C ILE A 25 -16.53 5.57 -7.07
N ALA A 26 -17.74 5.04 -6.88
CA ALA A 26 -18.23 3.89 -7.65
C ALA A 26 -18.29 4.19 -9.15
N SER A 27 -18.80 5.37 -9.52
CA SER A 27 -18.84 5.82 -10.92
C SER A 27 -17.45 5.96 -11.52
N LEU A 28 -16.50 6.59 -10.80
CA LEU A 28 -15.10 6.73 -11.23
C LEU A 28 -14.41 5.37 -11.37
N LYS A 29 -14.66 4.43 -10.45
CA LYS A 29 -14.14 3.06 -10.53
C LYS A 29 -14.60 2.36 -11.81
N THR A 30 -15.88 2.47 -12.16
CA THR A 30 -16.45 1.90 -13.40
C THR A 30 -15.81 2.52 -14.64
N MET A 31 -15.70 3.85 -14.67
CA MET A 31 -15.06 4.56 -15.79
C MET A 31 -13.57 4.19 -15.94
N ALA A 32 -12.87 4.08 -14.82
CA ALA A 32 -11.45 3.67 -14.83
C ALA A 32 -11.29 2.24 -15.37
N GLY A 33 -12.19 1.31 -15.00
CA GLY A 33 -12.19 -0.06 -15.52
C GLY A 33 -12.33 -0.10 -17.04
N VAL A 34 -13.32 0.59 -17.59
CA VAL A 34 -13.53 0.66 -19.05
C VAL A 34 -12.30 1.24 -19.76
N ARG A 35 -11.72 2.33 -19.23
CA ARG A 35 -10.55 2.96 -19.81
C ARG A 35 -9.28 2.09 -19.67
N LYS A 36 -9.17 1.33 -18.59
CA LYS A 36 -8.05 0.40 -18.41
C LYS A 36 -8.02 -0.69 -19.49
N ASP A 37 -9.18 -1.19 -19.87
CA ASP A 37 -9.29 -2.20 -20.93
C ASP A 37 -8.99 -1.58 -22.31
N GLU A 38 -9.43 -0.34 -22.55
CA GLU A 38 -9.23 0.37 -23.81
C GLU A 38 -7.78 0.84 -24.01
N TYR A 39 -7.10 1.23 -22.92
CA TYR A 39 -5.75 1.81 -22.93
C TYR A 39 -4.77 1.03 -22.03
N ALA A 40 -4.81 -0.29 -22.09
CA ALA A 40 -4.09 -1.18 -21.17
C ALA A 40 -2.59 -0.88 -21.06
N GLN A 41 -1.92 -0.57 -22.19
CA GLN A 41 -0.50 -0.25 -22.20
C GLN A 41 -0.19 1.03 -21.42
N ILE A 42 -0.98 2.09 -21.61
CA ILE A 42 -0.80 3.36 -20.91
C ILE A 42 -1.02 3.18 -19.39
N PHE A 43 -2.04 2.41 -19.01
CA PHE A 43 -2.30 2.12 -17.60
C PHE A 43 -1.17 1.30 -16.95
N THR A 44 -0.57 0.35 -17.67
CA THR A 44 0.59 -0.41 -17.20
C THR A 44 1.80 0.49 -16.94
N GLU A 45 2.08 1.43 -17.86
CA GLU A 45 3.16 2.40 -17.68
C GLU A 45 2.90 3.35 -16.50
N LEU A 46 1.69 3.88 -16.38
CA LEU A 46 1.28 4.75 -15.26
C LEU A 46 1.35 4.01 -13.92
N GLU A 47 0.94 2.75 -13.88
CA GLU A 47 1.01 1.92 -12.68
C GLU A 47 2.47 1.71 -12.25
N SER A 48 3.37 1.44 -13.19
CA SER A 48 4.81 1.31 -12.92
C SER A 48 5.38 2.61 -12.33
N ILE A 49 5.08 3.76 -12.93
CA ILE A 49 5.53 5.08 -12.44
C ILE A 49 4.97 5.36 -11.05
N ALA A 50 3.67 5.14 -10.84
CA ALA A 50 3.02 5.38 -9.56
C ALA A 50 3.61 4.49 -8.46
N LYS A 51 3.93 3.24 -8.76
CA LYS A 51 4.55 2.30 -7.84
C LYS A 51 5.94 2.76 -7.40
N VAL A 52 6.79 3.17 -8.36
CA VAL A 52 8.12 3.73 -8.07
C VAL A 52 8.02 4.97 -7.18
N GLN A 53 7.12 5.90 -7.52
CA GLN A 53 6.93 7.12 -6.74
C GLN A 53 6.39 6.84 -5.34
N SER A 54 5.44 5.92 -5.19
CA SER A 54 4.88 5.53 -3.90
C SER A 54 5.97 4.95 -2.99
N VAL A 55 6.75 3.99 -3.50
CA VAL A 55 7.85 3.38 -2.76
C VAL A 55 8.88 4.43 -2.35
N LYS A 56 9.33 5.27 -3.30
CA LYS A 56 10.30 6.34 -3.04
C LYS A 56 9.82 7.30 -1.95
N SER A 57 8.63 7.85 -2.13
CA SER A 57 8.11 8.90 -1.24
C SER A 57 7.81 8.38 0.16
N SER A 58 7.22 7.19 0.28
CA SER A 58 6.89 6.59 1.58
C SER A 58 8.14 6.28 2.39
N ASN A 59 9.16 5.70 1.77
CA ASN A 59 10.42 5.40 2.47
C ASN A 59 11.19 6.68 2.82
N ALA A 60 11.14 7.72 1.96
CA ALA A 60 11.80 8.99 2.24
C ALA A 60 11.22 9.71 3.48
N ILE A 61 9.94 9.54 3.80
CA ILE A 61 9.31 10.07 5.03
C ILE A 61 9.99 9.49 6.27
N GLU A 62 10.40 8.23 6.22
CA GLU A 62 11.10 7.53 7.31
C GLU A 62 12.63 7.75 7.26
N GLY A 63 13.13 8.60 6.34
CA GLY A 63 14.56 8.85 6.16
C GLY A 63 15.31 7.75 5.39
N ILE A 64 14.60 6.79 4.82
CA ILE A 64 15.15 5.69 4.05
C ILE A 64 15.28 6.12 2.60
N VAL A 65 16.51 6.32 2.14
CA VAL A 65 16.80 6.86 0.81
C VAL A 65 17.88 6.06 0.08
N THR A 66 17.74 5.98 -1.23
CA THR A 66 18.78 5.52 -2.17
C THR A 66 18.63 6.28 -3.49
N SER A 67 19.47 5.99 -4.50
CA SER A 67 19.38 6.70 -5.78
C SER A 67 18.11 6.30 -6.56
N ASP A 68 17.66 7.18 -7.47
CA ASP A 68 16.48 6.93 -8.28
C ASP A 68 16.64 5.70 -9.17
N GLU A 69 17.84 5.46 -9.69
CA GLU A 69 18.17 4.27 -10.47
C GLU A 69 18.01 3.00 -9.64
N ARG A 70 18.43 3.04 -8.37
CA ARG A 70 18.30 1.91 -7.46
C ARG A 70 16.85 1.66 -7.08
N ILE A 71 16.07 2.71 -6.78
CA ILE A 71 14.62 2.58 -6.55
C ILE A 71 13.97 1.88 -7.74
N HIS A 72 14.25 2.36 -8.95
CA HIS A 72 13.68 1.79 -10.17
C HIS A 72 14.09 0.32 -10.37
N ALA A 73 15.38 -0.02 -10.14
CA ALA A 73 15.86 -1.39 -10.23
C ALA A 73 15.21 -2.31 -9.19
N ILE A 74 15.04 -1.85 -7.96
CA ILE A 74 14.38 -2.64 -6.90
C ILE A 74 12.90 -2.84 -7.22
N VAL A 75 12.18 -1.79 -7.63
CA VAL A 75 10.72 -1.83 -7.80
C VAL A 75 10.32 -2.56 -9.08
N ASN A 76 10.95 -2.26 -10.20
CA ASN A 76 10.53 -2.75 -11.53
C ASN A 76 11.32 -3.97 -12.02
N GLN A 77 12.59 -4.13 -11.58
CA GLN A 77 13.46 -5.21 -12.04
C GLN A 77 13.73 -6.27 -10.95
N ASN A 78 13.14 -6.08 -9.77
CA ASN A 78 13.28 -6.97 -8.62
C ASN A 78 14.76 -7.21 -8.22
N SER A 79 15.61 -6.18 -8.38
CA SER A 79 17.01 -6.24 -8.01
C SER A 79 17.20 -6.49 -6.52
N ALA A 80 18.17 -7.31 -6.17
CA ALA A 80 18.51 -7.56 -4.77
C ALA A 80 18.99 -6.26 -4.08
N PRO A 81 18.62 -6.04 -2.81
CA PRO A 81 19.12 -4.91 -2.03
C PRO A 81 20.62 -5.01 -1.77
N LEU A 82 21.32 -3.88 -1.83
CA LEU A 82 22.77 -3.79 -1.61
C LEU A 82 23.12 -3.34 -0.18
N ASN A 83 22.16 -2.78 0.54
CA ASN A 83 22.33 -2.27 1.91
C ASN A 83 21.00 -2.33 2.66
N HIS A 84 21.04 -1.93 3.93
CA HIS A 84 19.89 -1.99 4.83
C HIS A 84 18.71 -1.13 4.35
N ASN A 85 18.96 0.11 3.93
CA ASN A 85 17.92 0.98 3.40
C ASN A 85 17.22 0.36 2.19
N GLU A 86 17.99 -0.26 1.28
CA GLU A 86 17.41 -0.93 0.12
C GLU A 86 16.64 -2.20 0.49
N ALA A 87 17.01 -2.87 1.59
CA ALA A 87 16.27 -4.00 2.11
C ALA A 87 14.88 -3.57 2.64
N GLU A 88 14.78 -2.43 3.32
CA GLU A 88 13.51 -1.84 3.74
C GLU A 88 12.66 -1.42 2.54
N ILE A 89 13.27 -0.78 1.54
CA ILE A 89 12.60 -0.43 0.28
C ILE A 89 12.04 -1.67 -0.42
N ALA A 90 12.79 -2.77 -0.45
CA ALA A 90 12.35 -4.02 -1.04
C ALA A 90 11.18 -4.65 -0.26
N GLY A 91 11.22 -4.61 1.07
CA GLY A 91 10.12 -5.06 1.93
C GLY A 91 8.83 -4.25 1.70
N TYR A 92 8.95 -2.93 1.61
CA TYR A 92 7.81 -2.06 1.29
C TYR A 92 7.24 -2.37 -0.10
N ARG A 93 8.10 -2.56 -1.12
CA ARG A 93 7.68 -2.99 -2.47
C ARG A 93 6.87 -4.27 -2.43
N ASP A 94 7.31 -5.27 -1.68
CA ASP A 94 6.66 -6.58 -1.61
C ASP A 94 5.28 -6.49 -0.93
N ALA A 95 5.17 -5.74 0.14
CA ALA A 95 3.89 -5.46 0.79
C ALA A 95 2.94 -4.71 -0.16
N LEU A 96 3.42 -3.69 -0.85
CA LEU A 96 2.64 -2.92 -1.82
C LEU A 96 2.17 -3.80 -2.99
N ASN A 97 3.03 -4.65 -3.54
CA ASN A 97 2.68 -5.60 -4.58
C ASN A 97 1.61 -6.59 -4.11
N THR A 98 1.71 -7.09 -2.88
CA THR A 98 0.72 -7.98 -2.28
C THR A 98 -0.65 -7.30 -2.19
N ILE A 99 -0.69 -6.05 -1.78
CA ILE A 99 -1.94 -5.27 -1.75
C ILE A 99 -2.52 -5.13 -3.17
N HIS A 100 -1.72 -4.72 -4.14
CA HIS A 100 -2.18 -4.51 -5.53
C HIS A 100 -2.68 -5.79 -6.20
N LEU A 101 -2.05 -6.93 -5.92
CA LEU A 101 -2.42 -8.22 -6.53
C LEU A 101 -3.60 -8.90 -5.81
N SER A 102 -3.84 -8.59 -4.55
CA SER A 102 -4.74 -9.35 -3.68
C SER A 102 -5.74 -8.49 -2.92
N TYR A 103 -5.92 -7.20 -3.28
CA TYR A 103 -6.77 -6.27 -2.53
C TYR A 103 -8.21 -6.76 -2.35
N GLU A 104 -8.74 -7.58 -3.28
CA GLU A 104 -10.08 -8.15 -3.17
C GLU A 104 -10.20 -9.22 -2.09
N HIS A 105 -9.07 -9.78 -1.64
CA HIS A 105 -8.98 -10.84 -0.63
C HIS A 105 -8.35 -10.36 0.68
N ILE A 106 -7.94 -9.11 0.75
CA ILE A 106 -7.39 -8.49 1.96
C ILE A 106 -8.49 -7.67 2.62
N ASP A 107 -8.95 -8.13 3.79
CA ASP A 107 -9.84 -7.36 4.63
C ASP A 107 -9.05 -6.36 5.48
N PHE A 108 -9.71 -5.29 5.92
CA PHE A 108 -9.09 -4.33 6.85
C PHE A 108 -9.14 -4.88 8.29
N ARG A 109 -8.48 -6.02 8.49
CA ARG A 109 -8.38 -6.71 9.78
C ARG A 109 -7.01 -6.52 10.39
N GLN A 110 -6.97 -6.63 11.71
CA GLN A 110 -5.74 -6.56 12.48
C GLN A 110 -4.66 -7.57 12.02
N SER A 111 -5.07 -8.80 11.71
CA SER A 111 -4.19 -9.85 11.18
C SER A 111 -3.55 -9.49 9.83
N ASP A 112 -4.31 -8.84 8.94
CA ASP A 112 -3.81 -8.46 7.63
C ASP A 112 -2.82 -7.30 7.73
N ILE A 113 -3.08 -6.34 8.63
CA ILE A 113 -2.14 -5.24 8.92
C ILE A 113 -0.83 -5.79 9.47
N LEU A 114 -0.89 -6.71 10.44
CA LEU A 114 0.31 -7.33 11.04
C LEU A 114 1.11 -8.13 10.00
N ARG A 115 0.42 -8.86 9.13
CA ARG A 115 1.07 -9.61 8.04
C ARG A 115 1.79 -8.69 7.06
N LEU A 116 1.17 -7.58 6.66
CA LEU A 116 1.81 -6.60 5.78
C LEU A 116 3.02 -5.95 6.47
N HIS A 117 2.92 -5.65 7.76
CA HIS A 117 4.03 -5.14 8.55
C HIS A 117 5.19 -6.15 8.64
N GLU A 118 4.89 -7.44 8.85
CA GLU A 118 5.89 -8.51 8.83
C GLU A 118 6.62 -8.56 7.48
N MET A 119 5.88 -8.50 6.37
CA MET A 119 6.46 -8.47 5.02
C MET A 119 7.40 -7.28 4.80
N MET A 120 7.00 -6.09 5.26
CA MET A 120 7.83 -4.88 5.14
C MET A 120 9.15 -5.02 5.90
N MET A 121 9.15 -5.69 7.04
CA MET A 121 10.27 -5.79 7.96
C MET A 121 11.19 -6.98 7.69
N SER A 122 10.68 -8.04 7.02
CA SER A 122 11.36 -9.32 6.89
C SER A 122 12.67 -9.25 6.09
N ILE A 123 12.70 -8.50 4.99
CA ILE A 123 13.89 -8.41 4.11
C ILE A 123 15.01 -7.65 4.81
N ALA A 124 14.68 -6.67 5.63
CA ALA A 124 15.65 -5.92 6.43
C ALA A 124 16.12 -6.69 7.70
N GLY A 125 15.54 -7.87 7.97
CA GLY A 125 15.95 -8.73 9.08
C GLY A 125 15.41 -8.30 10.44
N TYR A 126 14.36 -7.50 10.50
CA TYR A 126 13.73 -7.10 11.76
C TYR A 126 12.84 -8.23 12.32
N GLU A 127 13.17 -8.70 13.52
CA GLU A 127 12.47 -9.79 14.20
C GLU A 127 11.08 -9.36 14.76
N TYR A 128 10.86 -8.07 14.94
CA TYR A 128 9.59 -7.52 15.48
C TYR A 128 8.51 -7.29 14.41
N GLY A 129 8.79 -7.65 13.16
CA GLY A 129 7.80 -7.58 12.08
C GLY A 129 6.52 -8.35 12.45
N GLY A 130 5.36 -7.75 12.18
CA GLY A 130 4.07 -8.40 12.47
C GLY A 130 3.66 -8.41 13.95
N GLN A 131 4.37 -7.73 14.82
CA GLN A 131 4.09 -7.69 16.25
C GLN A 131 3.65 -6.30 16.70
N TYR A 132 2.84 -6.24 17.75
CA TYR A 132 2.55 -4.99 18.44
C TYR A 132 3.74 -4.61 19.32
N LYS A 133 3.94 -3.30 19.50
CA LYS A 133 4.87 -2.84 20.53
C LYS A 133 4.36 -3.34 21.89
N THR A 134 5.22 -4.02 22.61
CA THR A 134 5.06 -4.25 24.04
C THR A 134 5.45 -2.96 24.72
N ASP A 135 4.55 -2.42 25.56
CA ASP A 135 4.82 -1.20 26.33
C ASP A 135 6.12 -1.38 27.13
N ASP A 136 7.01 -0.41 26.99
CA ASP A 136 8.09 -0.16 27.92
C ASP A 136 7.59 0.68 29.09
#